data_c57b24c358886758a10b90b839b62d66
#
_entry.id   c57b24c358886758a10b90b839b62d66
#
_cell.length_a   1.000
_cell.length_b   1.000
_cell.length_c   1.000
_cell.angle_alpha   90.00
_cell.angle_beta   90.00
_cell.angle_gamma   90.00
#
_symmetry.space_group_name_H-M   'P 1'
#
loop_
_entity.id
_entity.type
_entity.pdbx_description
1 polymer ?
#
loop_
_entity_poly.entity_id
_entity_poly.type
_entity_poly.pdbx_seq_one_letter_code
_entity_poly.pdbx_strand_id
1 'polypeptide(L)'
;MKKHPWLFILTALVLTFASVGIVRAEIIPPCEPGQQIGYPAVVLCDTLTLREKPTASSRAIQTLNYGDLPIVVDADTASGAKEENGFVYCTLGDSEDAPVGWIKADYIFINPSWYVTVKNTAVYAWNDTSAPKVALLDKGTRLPILKEESDWFVVSLRGATGWIHK
;
A
#
# COMPACT_ATOMS: atom_id res chain seq x y z
N MET A 1 -22.69 48.03 62.27
CA MET A 1 -22.20 48.01 60.86
C MET A 1 -21.75 46.58 60.50
N LYS A 2 -22.57 45.82 59.79
CA LYS A 2 -22.22 44.47 59.36
C LYS A 2 -22.01 44.55 57.82
N LYS A 3 -20.79 44.30 57.35
CA LYS A 3 -20.43 44.20 55.96
C LYS A 3 -20.72 42.80 55.43
N HIS A 4 -21.56 42.69 54.42
CA HIS A 4 -21.77 41.42 53.69
C HIS A 4 -20.72 41.32 52.57
N PRO A 5 -19.97 40.23 52.41
CA PRO A 5 -19.16 39.98 51.24
C PRO A 5 -20.02 39.40 50.12
N TRP A 6 -20.04 40.04 49.00
CA TRP A 6 -20.63 39.50 47.77
C TRP A 6 -19.73 38.42 47.22
N LEU A 7 -20.29 37.21 47.21
CA LEU A 7 -19.67 36.03 46.61
C LEU A 7 -19.97 36.06 45.09
N PHE A 8 -18.98 36.47 44.29
CA PHE A 8 -19.06 36.30 42.85
C PHE A 8 -18.85 34.83 42.50
N ILE A 9 -19.90 34.12 42.11
CA ILE A 9 -19.82 32.80 41.51
C ILE A 9 -19.46 33.01 40.05
N LEU A 10 -18.17 32.76 39.74
CA LEU A 10 -17.68 32.75 38.37
C LEU A 10 -18.04 31.38 37.76
N THR A 11 -19.17 31.31 37.01
CA THR A 11 -19.52 30.15 36.24
C THR A 11 -18.57 30.02 35.05
N ALA A 12 -17.55 29.18 35.18
CA ALA A 12 -16.67 28.83 34.08
C ALA A 12 -17.46 27.96 33.10
N LEU A 13 -17.83 28.54 31.97
CA LEU A 13 -18.41 27.81 30.81
C LEU A 13 -17.29 26.98 30.17
N VAL A 14 -17.26 25.70 30.49
CA VAL A 14 -16.35 24.75 29.85
C VAL A 14 -16.92 24.45 28.46
N LEU A 15 -16.40 25.15 27.46
CA LEU A 15 -16.60 24.80 26.05
C LEU A 15 -15.83 23.52 25.73
N THR A 16 -16.49 22.38 25.80
CA THR A 16 -15.97 21.13 25.24
C THR A 16 -15.97 21.23 23.71
N PHE A 17 -14.84 21.57 23.14
CA PHE A 17 -14.63 21.39 21.70
C PHE A 17 -14.60 19.89 21.44
N ALA A 18 -15.69 19.34 20.92
CA ALA A 18 -15.69 18.04 20.28
C ALA A 18 -14.76 18.17 19.06
N SER A 19 -13.53 17.69 19.17
CA SER A 19 -12.66 17.51 18.02
C SER A 19 -13.33 16.53 17.08
N VAL A 20 -13.97 17.02 16.02
CA VAL A 20 -14.38 16.18 14.91
C VAL A 20 -13.09 15.67 14.30
N GLY A 21 -12.69 14.48 14.72
CA GLY A 21 -11.53 13.80 14.17
C GLY A 21 -11.74 13.63 12.66
N ILE A 22 -10.91 14.27 11.88
CA ILE A 22 -10.89 14.07 10.42
C ILE A 22 -10.46 12.62 10.21
N VAL A 23 -11.39 11.77 9.80
CA VAL A 23 -11.12 10.37 9.47
C VAL A 23 -10.41 10.36 8.12
N ARG A 24 -9.07 10.31 8.16
CA ARG A 24 -8.21 10.18 6.97
C ARG A 24 -7.92 8.71 6.70
N ALA A 25 -7.66 8.38 5.44
CA ALA A 25 -7.12 7.09 5.07
C ALA A 25 -5.79 6.84 5.79
N GLU A 26 -5.55 5.62 6.18
CA GLU A 26 -4.26 5.19 6.72
C GLU A 26 -3.30 4.94 5.55
N ILE A 27 -2.12 5.56 5.60
CA ILE A 27 -1.05 5.35 4.63
C ILE A 27 0.07 4.60 5.35
N ILE A 28 0.36 3.39 4.87
CA ILE A 28 1.49 2.60 5.33
C ILE A 28 2.66 2.90 4.38
N PRO A 29 3.75 3.51 4.85
CA PRO A 29 4.90 3.84 4.02
C PRO A 29 5.62 2.57 3.54
N PRO A 30 6.49 2.67 2.53
CA PRO A 30 7.38 1.58 2.14
C PRO A 30 8.37 1.24 3.26
N CYS A 31 8.97 0.04 3.17
CA CYS A 31 10.00 -0.37 4.13
C CYS A 31 11.26 0.49 3.97
N GLU A 32 11.88 0.81 5.11
CA GLU A 32 13.16 1.51 5.11
C GLU A 32 14.30 0.59 4.62
N PRO A 33 15.27 1.14 3.89
CA PRO A 33 16.45 0.38 3.46
C PRO A 33 17.21 -0.21 4.67
N GLY A 34 17.73 -1.43 4.53
CA GLY A 34 18.56 -2.10 5.52
C GLY A 34 17.82 -2.82 6.66
N GLN A 35 16.50 -2.83 6.66
CA GLN A 35 15.70 -3.55 7.67
C GLN A 35 15.35 -4.99 7.29
N GLN A 36 15.55 -5.40 6.05
CA GLN A 36 15.16 -6.72 5.53
C GLN A 36 16.23 -7.29 4.58
N ILE A 37 16.21 -8.62 4.42
CA ILE A 37 17.02 -9.34 3.41
C ILE A 37 16.65 -8.94 1.97
N GLY A 38 15.52 -8.25 1.81
CA GLY A 38 14.99 -7.79 0.54
C GLY A 38 13.80 -6.85 0.75
N TYR A 39 13.14 -6.51 -0.32
CA TYR A 39 12.00 -5.60 -0.31
C TYR A 39 10.69 -6.37 -0.54
N PRO A 40 9.62 -6.11 0.23
CA PRO A 40 8.31 -6.65 -0.10
C PRO A 40 7.89 -6.15 -1.47
N ALA A 41 7.30 -7.02 -2.25
CA ALA A 41 6.67 -6.63 -3.50
C ALA A 41 5.20 -7.08 -3.50
N VAL A 42 4.41 -6.58 -4.45
CA VAL A 42 3.04 -7.01 -4.64
C VAL A 42 2.80 -7.42 -6.09
N VAL A 43 2.13 -8.55 -6.28
CA VAL A 43 1.73 -9.03 -7.61
C VAL A 43 0.52 -8.22 -8.10
N LEU A 44 0.62 -7.66 -9.31
CA LEU A 44 -0.39 -6.77 -9.91
C LEU A 44 -1.25 -7.43 -10.98
N CYS A 45 -0.92 -8.65 -11.40
CA CYS A 45 -1.68 -9.41 -12.40
C CYS A 45 -2.43 -10.59 -11.76
N ASP A 46 -3.40 -11.15 -12.47
CA ASP A 46 -4.22 -12.26 -11.96
C ASP A 46 -3.40 -13.50 -11.63
N THR A 47 -2.41 -13.81 -12.46
CA THR A 47 -1.51 -14.94 -12.25
C THR A 47 -0.10 -14.60 -12.68
N LEU A 48 0.88 -14.95 -11.84
CA LEU A 48 2.31 -14.79 -12.09
C LEU A 48 3.02 -16.08 -11.71
N THR A 49 3.94 -16.53 -12.55
CA THR A 49 4.65 -17.80 -12.31
C THR A 49 6.02 -17.55 -11.71
N LEU A 50 6.29 -18.14 -10.54
CA LEU A 50 7.63 -18.30 -9.98
C LEU A 50 8.36 -19.40 -10.75
N ARG A 51 9.57 -19.13 -11.22
CA ARG A 51 10.36 -19.99 -12.11
C ARG A 51 11.74 -20.27 -11.58
N GLU A 52 12.33 -21.40 -11.98
CA GLU A 52 13.69 -21.77 -11.58
C GLU A 52 14.78 -20.86 -12.18
N LYS A 53 14.54 -20.33 -13.39
CA LYS A 53 15.50 -19.47 -14.12
C LYS A 53 14.81 -18.24 -14.68
N PRO A 54 15.55 -17.14 -14.94
CA PRO A 54 15.00 -15.88 -15.44
C PRO A 54 14.62 -15.96 -16.94
N THR A 55 13.75 -16.88 -17.28
CA THR A 55 13.23 -17.09 -18.64
C THR A 55 11.83 -17.69 -18.62
N ALA A 56 11.00 -17.27 -19.57
CA ALA A 56 9.60 -17.71 -19.68
C ALA A 56 9.45 -19.23 -19.95
N SER A 57 10.45 -19.89 -20.52
CA SER A 57 10.45 -21.32 -20.80
C SER A 57 10.96 -22.18 -19.64
N SER A 58 11.44 -21.58 -18.56
CA SER A 58 11.93 -22.30 -17.39
C SER A 58 10.81 -23.00 -16.64
N ARG A 59 11.17 -24.07 -15.93
CA ARG A 59 10.24 -24.82 -15.08
C ARG A 59 9.53 -23.90 -14.09
N ALA A 60 8.22 -24.04 -14.01
CA ALA A 60 7.40 -23.38 -13.01
C ALA A 60 7.60 -24.06 -11.65
N ILE A 61 7.79 -23.26 -10.60
CA ILE A 61 7.87 -23.70 -9.22
C ILE A 61 6.50 -23.55 -8.58
N GLN A 62 5.91 -22.34 -8.70
CA GLN A 62 4.63 -21.99 -8.07
C GLN A 62 3.91 -20.90 -8.87
N THR A 63 2.59 -20.83 -8.75
CA THR A 63 1.77 -19.73 -9.27
C THR A 63 1.44 -18.77 -8.14
N LEU A 64 1.62 -17.47 -8.40
CA LEU A 64 1.23 -16.36 -7.55
C LEU A 64 -0.02 -15.71 -8.13
N ASN A 65 -0.81 -15.09 -7.28
CA ASN A 65 -2.06 -14.41 -7.65
C ASN A 65 -1.96 -12.90 -7.34
N TYR A 66 -2.89 -12.14 -7.88
CA TYR A 66 -3.02 -10.72 -7.54
C TYR A 66 -3.06 -10.50 -6.02
N GLY A 67 -2.19 -9.61 -5.54
CA GLY A 67 -2.09 -9.27 -4.13
C GLY A 67 -1.13 -10.14 -3.32
N ASP A 68 -0.58 -11.23 -3.87
CA ASP A 68 0.47 -11.99 -3.22
C ASP A 68 1.71 -11.11 -2.99
N LEU A 69 2.43 -11.36 -1.91
CA LEU A 69 3.52 -10.52 -1.40
C LEU A 69 4.86 -11.27 -1.41
N PRO A 70 5.49 -11.47 -2.58
CA PRO A 70 6.85 -11.99 -2.62
C PRO A 70 7.82 -10.97 -2.02
N ILE A 71 8.95 -11.47 -1.49
CA ILE A 71 10.07 -10.63 -1.05
C ILE A 71 11.13 -10.67 -2.14
N VAL A 72 11.38 -9.54 -2.78
CA VAL A 72 12.44 -9.39 -3.77
C VAL A 72 13.78 -9.32 -3.06
N VAL A 73 14.66 -10.26 -3.38
CA VAL A 73 15.98 -10.34 -2.76
C VAL A 73 16.86 -9.21 -3.25
N ASP A 74 17.49 -8.50 -2.33
CA ASP A 74 18.47 -7.47 -2.64
C ASP A 74 19.71 -8.13 -3.28
N ALA A 75 20.27 -7.47 -4.30
CA ALA A 75 21.45 -7.92 -5.01
C ALA A 75 22.67 -7.28 -4.42
N ASP A 76 22.99 -7.17 -3.21
CA ASP A 76 24.22 -6.58 -2.64
C ASP A 76 24.85 -5.44 -3.48
N THR A 77 24.04 -4.79 -4.29
CA THR A 77 24.43 -3.71 -5.22
C THR A 77 23.62 -2.47 -4.89
N ALA A 78 24.17 -1.31 -5.18
CA ALA A 78 23.53 -0.01 -4.99
C ALA A 78 22.20 0.18 -5.77
N SER A 79 21.78 -0.80 -6.56
CA SER A 79 20.56 -0.78 -7.39
C SER A 79 19.38 -1.62 -6.83
N GLY A 80 19.56 -2.33 -5.72
CA GLY A 80 18.46 -3.01 -5.02
C GLY A 80 18.19 -4.43 -5.53
N ALA A 81 17.23 -4.67 -6.39
CA ALA A 81 16.77 -6.01 -6.75
C ALA A 81 17.75 -6.81 -7.62
N LYS A 82 17.92 -8.10 -7.32
CA LYS A 82 18.62 -9.03 -8.22
C LYS A 82 17.75 -9.25 -9.47
N GLU A 83 18.15 -8.64 -10.59
CA GLU A 83 17.42 -8.65 -11.84
C GLU A 83 18.21 -9.27 -12.98
N GLU A 84 17.58 -10.09 -13.79
CA GLU A 84 18.13 -10.72 -14.98
C GLU A 84 17.04 -10.96 -16.04
N ASN A 85 17.27 -10.55 -17.28
CA ASN A 85 16.35 -10.75 -18.42
C ASN A 85 14.91 -10.22 -18.18
N GLY A 86 14.75 -9.16 -17.36
CA GLY A 86 13.44 -8.61 -16.97
C GLY A 86 12.70 -9.50 -15.96
N PHE A 87 13.42 -10.34 -15.23
CA PHE A 87 12.93 -11.10 -14.09
C PHE A 87 13.68 -10.65 -12.83
N VAL A 88 13.00 -10.67 -11.70
CA VAL A 88 13.59 -10.42 -10.38
C VAL A 88 13.59 -11.70 -9.57
N TYR A 89 14.64 -11.88 -8.78
CA TYR A 89 14.75 -13.02 -7.87
C TYR A 89 14.03 -12.72 -6.57
N CYS A 90 13.21 -13.65 -6.10
CA CYS A 90 12.41 -13.46 -4.90
C CYS A 90 12.28 -14.75 -4.09
N THR A 91 11.85 -14.58 -2.84
CA THR A 91 11.38 -15.65 -1.95
C THR A 91 9.91 -15.44 -1.61
N LEU A 92 9.18 -16.51 -1.33
CA LEU A 92 7.78 -16.48 -0.94
C LEU A 92 7.58 -16.57 0.59
N GLY A 93 8.56 -16.16 1.35
CA GLY A 93 8.49 -16.12 2.81
C GLY A 93 9.87 -15.95 3.43
N ASP A 94 9.90 -15.83 4.77
CA ASP A 94 11.11 -15.59 5.57
C ASP A 94 11.76 -16.89 6.09
N SER A 95 11.15 -18.05 5.86
CA SER A 95 11.70 -19.34 6.29
C SER A 95 12.78 -19.84 5.32
N GLU A 96 13.75 -20.62 5.83
CA GLU A 96 14.79 -21.25 5.00
C GLU A 96 14.22 -22.17 3.90
N ASP A 97 13.06 -22.77 4.16
CA ASP A 97 12.38 -23.66 3.22
C ASP A 97 11.41 -22.93 2.27
N ALA A 98 11.33 -21.59 2.35
CA ALA A 98 10.44 -20.83 1.48
C ALA A 98 10.81 -21.01 0.01
N PRO A 99 9.84 -21.18 -0.90
CA PRO A 99 10.12 -21.27 -2.32
C PRO A 99 10.84 -20.01 -2.81
N VAL A 100 11.95 -20.21 -3.53
CA VAL A 100 12.73 -19.14 -4.15
C VAL A 100 12.76 -19.29 -5.66
N GLY A 101 12.89 -18.19 -6.38
CA GLY A 101 12.98 -18.23 -7.83
C GLY A 101 12.81 -16.87 -8.49
N TRP A 102 12.46 -16.89 -9.75
CA TRP A 102 12.38 -15.74 -10.62
C TRP A 102 10.93 -15.44 -11.04
N ILE A 103 10.51 -14.19 -10.91
CA ILE A 103 9.23 -13.69 -11.38
C ILE A 103 9.44 -12.53 -12.35
N LYS A 104 8.52 -12.35 -13.30
CA LYS A 104 8.59 -11.28 -14.30
C LYS A 104 8.40 -9.91 -13.62
N ALA A 105 9.38 -9.02 -13.76
CA ALA A 105 9.42 -7.72 -13.08
C ALA A 105 8.23 -6.80 -13.47
N ASP A 106 7.77 -6.87 -14.73
CA ASP A 106 6.67 -6.03 -15.25
C ASP A 106 5.34 -6.22 -14.51
N TYR A 107 5.17 -7.31 -13.76
CA TYR A 107 3.90 -7.68 -13.12
C TYR A 107 3.91 -7.52 -11.60
N ILE A 108 4.93 -6.87 -11.07
CA ILE A 108 5.04 -6.59 -9.64
C ILE A 108 5.31 -5.11 -9.38
N PHE A 109 5.02 -4.68 -8.16
CA PHE A 109 5.44 -3.38 -7.66
C PHE A 109 6.26 -3.59 -6.38
N ILE A 110 7.54 -3.17 -6.43
CA ILE A 110 8.50 -3.40 -5.35
C ILE A 110 8.38 -2.29 -4.32
N ASN A 111 8.39 -2.67 -3.04
CA ASN A 111 8.33 -1.80 -1.87
C ASN A 111 7.19 -0.76 -1.92
N PRO A 112 5.93 -1.18 -2.10
CA PRO A 112 4.80 -0.28 -2.22
C PRO A 112 4.50 0.45 -0.92
N SER A 113 4.09 1.72 -1.04
CA SER A 113 3.22 2.34 -0.05
C SER A 113 1.81 1.76 -0.18
N TRP A 114 1.06 1.74 0.93
CA TRP A 114 -0.28 1.18 0.92
C TRP A 114 -1.31 2.21 1.32
N TYR A 115 -2.41 2.22 0.59
CA TYR A 115 -3.63 2.93 0.95
C TYR A 115 -4.58 1.97 1.67
N VAL A 116 -5.00 2.34 2.88
CA VAL A 116 -6.00 1.56 3.64
C VAL A 116 -7.25 2.41 3.80
N THR A 117 -8.38 1.89 3.34
CA THR A 117 -9.66 2.60 3.44
C THR A 117 -10.18 2.60 4.87
N VAL A 118 -10.51 3.77 5.41
CA VAL A 118 -11.13 3.94 6.74
C VAL A 118 -12.67 4.05 6.67
N LYS A 119 -13.19 4.21 5.47
CA LYS A 119 -14.63 4.25 5.10
C LYS A 119 -14.80 3.73 3.68
N ASN A 120 -16.03 3.53 3.23
CA ASN A 120 -16.30 3.23 1.84
C ASN A 120 -15.74 4.34 0.94
N THR A 121 -14.88 3.98 0.01
CA THR A 121 -14.08 4.92 -0.78
C THR A 121 -14.28 4.67 -2.27
N ALA A 122 -14.65 5.72 -3.02
CA ALA A 122 -14.79 5.63 -4.46
C ALA A 122 -13.41 5.67 -5.14
N VAL A 123 -13.25 4.84 -6.17
CA VAL A 123 -12.13 4.90 -7.11
C VAL A 123 -12.64 5.43 -8.43
N TYR A 124 -11.95 6.40 -9.00
CA TYR A 124 -12.33 7.10 -10.22
C TYR A 124 -11.48 6.66 -11.40
N ALA A 125 -12.02 6.83 -12.62
CA ALA A 125 -11.30 6.48 -13.86
C ALA A 125 -10.10 7.40 -14.12
N TRP A 126 -10.15 8.65 -13.68
CA TRP A 126 -9.07 9.65 -13.75
C TRP A 126 -9.17 10.61 -12.56
N ASN A 127 -8.20 11.49 -12.40
CA ASN A 127 -8.04 12.42 -11.28
C ASN A 127 -9.07 13.58 -11.26
N ASP A 128 -10.35 13.24 -11.31
CA ASP A 128 -11.47 14.17 -11.21
C ASP A 128 -12.62 13.51 -10.45
N THR A 129 -13.19 14.19 -9.45
CA THR A 129 -14.32 13.68 -8.66
C THR A 129 -15.64 13.59 -9.47
N SER A 130 -15.70 14.24 -10.63
CA SER A 130 -16.79 14.09 -11.61
C SER A 130 -16.61 12.91 -12.55
N ALA A 131 -15.42 12.28 -12.56
CA ALA A 131 -15.12 11.12 -13.39
C ALA A 131 -16.00 9.91 -13.03
N PRO A 132 -16.21 8.96 -13.95
CA PRO A 132 -16.87 7.71 -13.64
C PRO A 132 -16.18 6.98 -12.50
N LYS A 133 -16.97 6.47 -11.56
CA LYS A 133 -16.49 5.58 -10.51
C LYS A 133 -16.28 4.19 -11.08
N VAL A 134 -15.05 3.71 -11.05
CA VAL A 134 -14.67 2.37 -11.56
C VAL A 134 -14.76 1.30 -10.47
N ALA A 135 -14.69 1.72 -9.20
CA ALA A 135 -14.89 0.83 -8.06
C ALA A 135 -15.41 1.61 -6.84
N LEU A 136 -16.03 0.88 -5.92
CA LEU A 136 -16.34 1.32 -4.57
C LEU A 136 -15.68 0.31 -3.62
N LEU A 137 -14.75 0.79 -2.81
CA LEU A 137 -13.97 -0.02 -1.88
C LEU A 137 -14.62 0.00 -0.51
N ASP A 138 -14.73 -1.14 0.12
CA ASP A 138 -15.18 -1.25 1.49
C ASP A 138 -14.13 -0.75 2.49
N LYS A 139 -14.58 -0.36 3.69
CA LYS A 139 -13.69 -0.03 4.79
C LYS A 139 -12.72 -1.21 5.07
N GLY A 140 -11.44 -0.90 5.27
CA GLY A 140 -10.37 -1.87 5.53
C GLY A 140 -9.74 -2.46 4.27
N THR A 141 -10.19 -2.06 3.06
CA THR A 141 -9.55 -2.49 1.81
C THR A 141 -8.14 -1.89 1.73
N ARG A 142 -7.16 -2.74 1.43
CA ARG A 142 -5.75 -2.38 1.26
C ARG A 142 -5.36 -2.45 -0.21
N LEU A 143 -4.79 -1.37 -0.74
CA LEU A 143 -4.33 -1.27 -2.12
C LEU A 143 -2.92 -0.69 -2.20
N PRO A 144 -2.08 -1.16 -3.12
CA PRO A 144 -0.78 -0.54 -3.36
C PRO A 144 -0.97 0.83 -4.05
N ILE A 145 -0.25 1.83 -3.56
CA ILE A 145 -0.14 3.14 -4.19
C ILE A 145 0.95 3.02 -5.25
N LEU A 146 0.58 3.14 -6.53
CA LEU A 146 1.52 3.08 -7.64
C LEU A 146 2.18 4.43 -7.89
N LYS A 147 1.44 5.53 -7.63
CA LYS A 147 1.91 6.90 -7.82
C LYS A 147 1.12 7.86 -6.94
N GLU A 148 1.77 8.92 -6.52
CA GLU A 148 1.14 10.06 -5.85
C GLU A 148 1.19 11.28 -6.78
N GLU A 149 0.04 11.92 -7.00
CA GLU A 149 -0.09 13.11 -7.82
C GLU A 149 -0.98 14.14 -7.13
N SER A 150 -0.43 15.29 -6.73
CA SER A 150 -1.18 16.36 -6.07
C SER A 150 -2.12 15.82 -4.98
N ASP A 151 -3.44 15.96 -5.18
CA ASP A 151 -4.49 15.53 -4.26
C ASP A 151 -5.01 14.11 -4.54
N TRP A 152 -4.25 13.31 -5.33
CA TRP A 152 -4.69 12.01 -5.78
C TRP A 152 -3.64 10.93 -5.55
N PHE A 153 -4.12 9.71 -5.30
CA PHE A 153 -3.34 8.48 -5.39
C PHE A 153 -3.78 7.68 -6.63
N VAL A 154 -2.80 7.22 -7.40
CA VAL A 154 -3.01 6.15 -8.38
C VAL A 154 -2.82 4.83 -7.67
N VAL A 155 -3.82 3.97 -7.72
CA VAL A 155 -3.83 2.67 -7.05
C VAL A 155 -4.01 1.54 -8.06
N SER A 156 -3.50 0.36 -7.73
CA SER A 156 -3.78 -0.83 -8.51
C SER A 156 -5.12 -1.42 -8.10
N LEU A 157 -5.93 -1.68 -9.11
CA LEU A 157 -7.08 -2.59 -9.05
C LEU A 157 -6.69 -3.86 -9.81
N ARG A 158 -7.40 -4.95 -9.58
CA ARG A 158 -7.12 -6.21 -10.26
C ARG A 158 -7.19 -6.04 -11.79
N GLY A 159 -6.02 -6.03 -12.44
CA GLY A 159 -5.90 -5.86 -13.89
C GLY A 159 -6.12 -4.43 -14.41
N ALA A 160 -6.28 -3.42 -13.55
CA ALA A 160 -6.49 -2.03 -13.92
C ALA A 160 -5.86 -1.06 -12.90
N THR A 161 -5.88 0.21 -13.22
CA THR A 161 -5.54 1.29 -12.28
C THR A 161 -6.74 2.20 -12.06
N GLY A 162 -6.74 2.90 -10.94
CA GLY A 162 -7.75 3.90 -10.64
C GLY A 162 -7.21 5.00 -9.73
N TRP A 163 -8.03 6.03 -9.54
CA TRP A 163 -7.67 7.24 -8.82
C TRP A 163 -8.49 7.39 -7.55
N ILE A 164 -7.82 7.66 -6.43
CA ILE A 164 -8.45 7.95 -5.14
C ILE A 164 -8.09 9.38 -4.75
N HIS A 165 -9.10 10.20 -4.43
CA HIS A 165 -8.89 11.54 -3.89
C HIS A 165 -8.44 11.44 -2.42
N LYS A 166 -7.41 12.19 -2.04
CA LYS A 166 -6.81 12.23 -0.70
C LYS A 166 -7.75 12.77 0.38
#